data_b94f5326da119f39e315f6f6124e3200
#
_entry.id   b94f5326da119f39e315f6f6124e3200
#
_cell.length_a   1.000
_cell.length_b   1.000
_cell.length_c   1.000
_cell.angle_alpha   90.00
_cell.angle_beta   90.00
_cell.angle_gamma   90.00
#
_symmetry.space_group_name_H-M   'P 1'
#
loop_
_entity.id
_entity.type
_entity.pdbx_description
1 polymer ?
#
loop_
_entity_poly.entity_id
_entity_poly.type
_entity_poly.pdbx_seq_one_letter_code
_entity_poly.pdbx_strand_id
1 'polypeptide(L)'
;MRMHSALLILALASLTSAMPADAQPTERPWYKQPFDPARARPCDRACLVNYADQFLRAMQAKDLTGLPLAQEVFTTENAARISLGEGVLWRADLKPTGYRLDVADPVAGQIAMQLVYMVEGRPAMVAVRLKVERTMITEVEQLIDRNVAPPALELLAKPRPALLADVPKGQRDTREYLIYAANAYFDALTGEDGRIAPFANDCVRYEQGYQTVANKMPGRASPSPALPDTSTEMGRIFSALSTMTCEQQVSTGIFVGMKKIWPRRAVVDEQKGLVAIFPLFVHDGTKRPAPAGSLGASRPGIAMVLNLVTMETFGIRNGKIHEVEAFPFVTLPYGMGDGWSPASGR
;
A
#
# COMPACT_ATOMS: atom_id res chain seq x y z
N MET A 1 -15.84 -10.28 85.72
CA MET A 1 -14.75 -9.83 84.87
C MET A 1 -15.24 -9.84 83.45
N ARG A 2 -15.48 -8.69 82.86
CA ARG A 2 -15.91 -8.52 81.44
C ARG A 2 -14.79 -7.77 80.76
N MET A 3 -14.10 -8.46 79.80
CA MET A 3 -13.10 -7.84 78.94
C MET A 3 -13.81 -7.23 77.74
N HIS A 4 -13.59 -5.95 77.53
CA HIS A 4 -14.06 -5.23 76.34
C HIS A 4 -12.91 -5.26 75.33
N SER A 5 -13.16 -5.91 74.21
CA SER A 5 -12.26 -5.84 73.06
C SER A 5 -12.66 -4.64 72.22
N ALA A 6 -11.75 -3.69 72.08
CA ALA A 6 -11.88 -2.55 71.15
C ALA A 6 -11.43 -2.97 69.75
N LEU A 7 -12.35 -2.89 68.79
CA LEU A 7 -12.01 -3.03 67.35
C LEU A 7 -11.47 -1.69 66.83
N LEU A 8 -10.22 -1.73 66.41
CA LEU A 8 -9.58 -0.64 65.64
C LEU A 8 -9.96 -0.78 64.16
N ILE A 9 -10.75 0.10 63.61
CA ILE A 9 -11.04 0.17 62.18
C ILE A 9 -9.97 1.07 61.53
N LEU A 10 -9.01 0.47 60.79
CA LEU A 10 -8.11 1.20 59.92
C LEU A 10 -8.87 1.59 58.63
N ALA A 11 -9.12 2.88 58.46
CA ALA A 11 -9.59 3.42 57.18
C ALA A 11 -8.40 3.54 56.22
N LEU A 12 -8.32 2.66 55.23
CA LEU A 12 -7.43 2.84 54.07
C LEU A 12 -8.03 3.94 53.19
N ALA A 13 -7.41 5.11 53.16
CA ALA A 13 -7.66 6.14 52.18
C ALA A 13 -7.01 5.72 50.88
N SER A 14 -7.77 5.27 49.90
CA SER A 14 -7.35 5.03 48.53
C SER A 14 -7.09 6.39 47.85
N LEU A 15 -5.83 6.73 47.73
CA LEU A 15 -5.35 7.79 46.82
C LEU A 15 -5.52 7.34 45.39
N THR A 16 -6.66 7.60 44.77
CA THR A 16 -6.81 7.55 43.33
C THR A 16 -6.12 8.77 42.74
N SER A 17 -4.88 8.59 42.31
CA SER A 17 -4.21 9.57 41.44
C SER A 17 -4.96 9.61 40.12
N ALA A 18 -5.78 10.64 39.93
CA ALA A 18 -6.34 10.96 38.64
C ALA A 18 -5.16 11.29 37.70
N MET A 19 -4.90 10.43 36.72
CA MET A 19 -4.02 10.79 35.62
C MET A 19 -4.61 12.00 34.89
N PRO A 20 -3.79 12.98 34.46
CA PRO A 20 -4.30 14.11 33.70
C PRO A 20 -4.92 13.59 32.40
N ALA A 21 -6.14 14.06 32.12
CA ALA A 21 -6.94 13.69 30.95
C ALA A 21 -6.43 14.23 29.60
N ASP A 22 -5.20 14.71 29.52
CA ASP A 22 -4.66 15.46 28.38
C ASP A 22 -3.52 14.75 27.63
N ALA A 23 -3.58 13.46 27.49
CA ALA A 23 -2.73 12.75 26.54
C ALA A 23 -3.59 12.02 25.49
N GLN A 24 -4.54 12.71 24.89
CA GLN A 24 -5.06 12.26 23.60
C GLN A 24 -3.92 12.42 22.59
N PRO A 25 -3.58 11.36 21.81
CA PRO A 25 -2.64 11.51 20.71
C PRO A 25 -3.20 12.61 19.81
N THR A 26 -2.51 13.73 19.73
CA THR A 26 -2.89 14.80 18.82
C THR A 26 -3.02 14.18 17.44
N GLU A 27 -4.25 14.19 16.90
CA GLU A 27 -4.52 13.72 15.55
C GLU A 27 -3.47 14.31 14.64
N ARG A 28 -2.73 13.44 13.92
CA ARG A 28 -1.68 13.92 13.05
C ARG A 28 -2.28 14.78 11.95
N PRO A 29 -1.86 16.05 11.84
CA PRO A 29 -2.55 17.04 11.01
C PRO A 29 -2.52 16.72 9.52
N TRP A 30 -1.59 15.87 9.06
CA TRP A 30 -1.30 15.72 7.64
C TRP A 30 -2.43 15.09 6.79
N TYR A 31 -3.25 14.23 7.35
CA TYR A 31 -4.34 13.58 6.60
C TYR A 31 -5.65 14.36 6.65
N LYS A 32 -5.78 15.32 7.57
CA LYS A 32 -6.94 16.22 7.69
C LYS A 32 -6.67 17.62 7.15
N GLN A 33 -5.41 17.97 6.87
CA GLN A 33 -5.11 19.30 6.33
C GLN A 33 -5.43 19.30 4.83
N PRO A 34 -6.25 20.27 4.36
CA PRO A 34 -6.33 20.56 2.96
C PRO A 34 -4.91 20.80 2.41
N PHE A 35 -4.65 20.28 1.21
CA PHE A 35 -3.40 20.58 0.53
C PHE A 35 -3.19 22.09 0.50
N ASP A 36 -2.10 22.56 1.11
CA ASP A 36 -1.71 23.98 1.10
C ASP A 36 -0.60 24.18 0.07
N PRO A 37 -0.91 24.73 -1.11
CA PRO A 37 0.10 24.96 -2.16
C PRO A 37 1.20 25.93 -1.73
N ALA A 38 0.96 26.79 -0.75
CA ALA A 38 1.98 27.69 -0.21
C ALA A 38 3.06 26.94 0.61
N ARG A 39 2.79 25.72 1.04
CA ARG A 39 3.75 24.82 1.69
C ARG A 39 4.46 23.91 0.68
N ALA A 40 3.95 23.84 -0.55
CA ALA A 40 4.61 23.11 -1.63
C ALA A 40 5.97 23.77 -1.91
N ARG A 41 7.02 22.97 -1.90
CA ARG A 41 8.36 23.45 -2.20
C ARG A 41 8.68 23.23 -3.65
N PRO A 42 9.62 24.02 -4.20
CA PRO A 42 10.11 23.81 -5.54
C PRO A 42 11.07 22.61 -5.59
N CYS A 43 10.64 21.45 -5.12
CA CYS A 43 11.32 20.18 -5.33
C CYS A 43 10.57 19.45 -6.42
N ASP A 44 11.04 19.62 -7.64
CA ASP A 44 10.44 18.95 -8.81
C ASP A 44 10.67 17.43 -8.78
N ARG A 45 10.19 16.75 -9.81
CA ARG A 45 10.34 15.30 -9.94
C ARG A 45 11.81 14.84 -9.83
N ALA A 46 12.73 15.55 -10.50
CA ALA A 46 14.15 15.16 -10.49
C ALA A 46 14.76 15.34 -9.10
N CYS A 47 14.39 16.41 -8.39
CA CYS A 47 14.77 16.64 -7.01
C CYS A 47 14.29 15.50 -6.09
N LEU A 48 13.03 15.07 -6.18
CA LEU A 48 12.50 13.96 -5.38
C LEU A 48 13.19 12.63 -5.70
N VAL A 49 13.45 12.35 -6.97
CA VAL A 49 14.23 11.16 -7.38
C VAL A 49 15.63 11.19 -6.78
N ASN A 50 16.29 12.36 -6.72
CA ASN A 50 17.59 12.49 -6.08
C ASN A 50 17.54 12.19 -4.57
N TYR A 51 16.49 12.61 -3.85
CA TYR A 51 16.28 12.19 -2.44
C TYR A 51 16.13 10.67 -2.31
N ALA A 52 15.35 10.07 -3.20
CA ALA A 52 15.20 8.61 -3.25
C ALA A 52 16.53 7.91 -3.49
N ASP A 53 17.34 8.39 -4.43
CA ASP A 53 18.67 7.84 -4.72
C ASP A 53 19.61 7.92 -3.53
N GLN A 54 19.63 9.06 -2.83
CA GLN A 54 20.44 9.23 -1.63
C GLN A 54 19.98 8.25 -0.54
N PHE A 55 18.66 8.17 -0.32
CA PHE A 55 18.08 7.28 0.68
C PHE A 55 18.39 5.81 0.39
N LEU A 56 18.22 5.34 -0.84
CA LEU A 56 18.49 3.95 -1.22
C LEU A 56 19.98 3.61 -1.09
N ARG A 57 20.88 4.54 -1.45
CA ARG A 57 22.34 4.35 -1.24
C ARG A 57 22.69 4.25 0.25
N ALA A 58 22.14 5.15 1.08
CA ALA A 58 22.34 5.15 2.53
C ALA A 58 21.83 3.84 3.16
N MET A 59 20.65 3.39 2.76
CA MET A 59 20.05 2.13 3.21
C MET A 59 20.94 0.92 2.85
N GLN A 60 21.49 0.87 1.64
CA GLN A 60 22.41 -0.19 1.22
C GLN A 60 23.76 -0.12 1.97
N ALA A 61 24.28 1.08 2.17
CA ALA A 61 25.51 1.30 2.93
C ALA A 61 25.32 1.17 4.45
N LYS A 62 24.06 1.14 4.92
CA LYS A 62 23.70 1.13 6.36
C LYS A 62 24.24 2.37 7.10
N ASP A 63 24.31 3.48 6.39
CA ASP A 63 24.86 4.73 6.87
C ASP A 63 23.87 5.88 6.65
N LEU A 64 23.39 6.45 7.73
CA LEU A 64 22.50 7.61 7.72
C LEU A 64 23.26 8.94 7.57
N THR A 65 24.59 8.92 7.65
CA THR A 65 25.44 10.11 7.58
C THR A 65 25.27 10.80 6.23
N GLY A 66 25.01 12.08 6.26
CA GLY A 66 24.83 12.87 5.04
C GLY A 66 23.43 12.83 4.43
N LEU A 67 22.50 12.01 4.94
CA LEU A 67 21.10 12.14 4.56
C LEU A 67 20.51 13.43 5.13
N PRO A 68 19.76 14.20 4.34
CA PRO A 68 19.06 15.39 4.81
C PRO A 68 17.81 15.00 5.63
N LEU A 69 18.03 14.59 6.88
CA LEU A 69 16.98 14.14 7.79
C LEU A 69 16.47 15.28 8.67
N ALA A 70 15.17 15.33 8.92
CA ALA A 70 14.60 16.16 9.96
C ALA A 70 15.07 15.67 11.34
N GLN A 71 14.98 16.54 12.35
CA GLN A 71 15.34 16.19 13.73
C GLN A 71 14.57 14.94 14.22
N GLU A 72 13.31 14.84 13.82
CA GLU A 72 12.49 13.67 14.03
C GLU A 72 11.97 13.18 12.68
N VAL A 73 12.28 11.94 12.32
CA VAL A 73 11.75 11.27 11.13
C VAL A 73 10.71 10.25 11.57
N PHE A 74 9.49 10.40 11.06
CA PHE A 74 8.47 9.41 11.32
C PHE A 74 8.69 8.19 10.41
N THR A 75 9.04 7.05 11.01
CA THR A 75 9.42 5.85 10.27
C THR A 75 8.56 4.66 10.67
N THR A 76 8.10 3.91 9.65
CA THR A 76 7.48 2.60 9.85
C THR A 76 8.13 1.55 8.94
N GLU A 77 8.15 0.30 9.41
CA GLU A 77 8.38 -0.89 8.58
C GLU A 77 7.25 -1.87 8.84
N ASN A 78 6.57 -2.31 7.78
CA ASN A 78 5.42 -3.22 7.85
C ASN A 78 4.37 -2.76 8.89
N ALA A 79 4.00 -1.49 8.83
CA ALA A 79 3.06 -0.81 9.73
C ALA A 79 3.55 -0.63 11.18
N ALA A 80 4.67 -1.22 11.58
CA ALA A 80 5.25 -1.02 12.91
C ALA A 80 6.06 0.27 12.95
N ARG A 81 5.87 1.09 14.00
CA ARG A 81 6.71 2.27 14.24
C ARG A 81 8.10 1.82 14.70
N ILE A 82 9.13 2.30 14.02
CA ILE A 82 10.54 2.04 14.32
C ILE A 82 11.37 3.32 14.25
N SER A 83 12.58 3.29 14.78
CA SER A 83 13.58 4.32 14.50
C SER A 83 14.18 4.11 13.11
N LEU A 84 14.45 5.19 12.38
CA LEU A 84 15.17 5.09 11.11
C LEU A 84 16.56 4.48 11.36
N GLY A 85 16.97 3.56 10.49
CA GLY A 85 18.20 2.78 10.69
C GLY A 85 18.00 1.44 11.40
N GLU A 86 16.83 1.23 11.99
CA GLU A 86 16.38 -0.06 12.52
C GLU A 86 15.53 -0.81 11.48
N GLY A 87 15.11 -2.01 11.74
CA GLY A 87 14.31 -2.81 10.82
C GLY A 87 15.13 -3.61 9.81
N VAL A 88 14.43 -4.45 9.04
CA VAL A 88 15.06 -5.43 8.13
C VAL A 88 15.85 -4.74 7.03
N LEU A 89 15.27 -3.71 6.40
CA LEU A 89 15.93 -3.03 5.26
C LEU A 89 17.24 -2.33 5.67
N TRP A 90 17.39 -1.96 6.94
CA TRP A 90 18.60 -1.30 7.44
C TRP A 90 19.61 -2.27 8.07
N ARG A 91 19.20 -3.46 8.45
CA ARG A 91 20.05 -4.43 9.16
C ARG A 91 20.52 -5.59 8.28
N ALA A 92 19.71 -5.99 7.29
CA ALA A 92 20.03 -7.11 6.42
C ALA A 92 21.00 -6.73 5.28
N ASP A 93 21.72 -7.70 4.70
CA ASP A 93 22.47 -7.50 3.45
C ASP A 93 21.48 -7.28 2.30
N LEU A 94 21.64 -6.18 1.57
CA LEU A 94 20.75 -5.76 0.49
C LEU A 94 21.51 -5.68 -0.85
N LYS A 95 20.95 -6.36 -1.86
CA LYS A 95 21.45 -6.23 -3.25
C LYS A 95 20.27 -5.90 -4.17
N PRO A 96 20.30 -4.75 -4.88
CA PRO A 96 19.25 -4.39 -5.83
C PRO A 96 19.23 -5.38 -6.98
N THR A 97 18.03 -5.71 -7.49
CA THR A 97 17.88 -6.61 -8.65
C THR A 97 17.75 -5.86 -9.97
N GLY A 98 17.46 -4.58 -9.94
CA GLY A 98 17.21 -3.74 -11.11
C GLY A 98 15.75 -3.36 -11.32
N TYR A 99 14.79 -3.96 -10.59
CA TYR A 99 13.42 -3.47 -10.58
C TYR A 99 13.32 -2.22 -9.71
N ARG A 100 12.92 -1.11 -10.31
CA ARG A 100 12.59 0.13 -9.62
C ARG A 100 11.54 0.90 -10.40
N LEU A 101 10.44 1.22 -9.76
CA LEU A 101 9.38 2.10 -10.26
C LEU A 101 9.20 3.26 -9.28
N ASP A 102 9.43 4.48 -9.74
CA ASP A 102 9.29 5.71 -8.97
C ASP A 102 7.99 6.42 -9.34
N VAL A 103 7.23 6.81 -8.34
CA VAL A 103 6.07 7.70 -8.44
C VAL A 103 6.39 8.95 -7.63
N ALA A 104 6.72 10.04 -8.30
CA ALA A 104 7.16 11.28 -7.65
C ALA A 104 6.06 12.33 -7.70
N ASP A 105 5.73 12.88 -6.55
CA ASP A 105 4.68 13.88 -6.32
C ASP A 105 5.29 15.22 -5.87
N PRO A 106 5.68 16.10 -6.81
CA PRO A 106 6.26 17.39 -6.46
C PRO A 106 5.31 18.28 -5.66
N VAL A 107 4.00 18.12 -5.86
CA VAL A 107 2.97 18.91 -5.19
C VAL A 107 2.88 18.59 -3.71
N ALA A 108 2.93 17.30 -3.36
CA ALA A 108 2.91 16.84 -1.97
C ALA A 108 4.31 16.70 -1.35
N GLY A 109 5.38 16.90 -2.13
CA GLY A 109 6.75 16.66 -1.68
C GLY A 109 7.01 15.20 -1.33
N GLN A 110 6.43 14.25 -2.07
CA GLN A 110 6.52 12.83 -1.78
C GLN A 110 7.08 12.05 -2.97
N ILE A 111 7.76 10.96 -2.66
CA ILE A 111 8.11 9.94 -3.66
C ILE A 111 7.82 8.56 -3.09
N ALA A 112 7.16 7.72 -3.88
CA ALA A 112 6.93 6.31 -3.58
C ALA A 112 7.69 5.46 -4.60
N MET A 113 8.26 4.36 -4.13
CA MET A 113 9.06 3.45 -4.94
C MET A 113 8.59 2.02 -4.74
N GLN A 114 8.42 1.29 -5.85
CA GLN A 114 8.35 -0.18 -5.83
C GLN A 114 9.70 -0.73 -6.25
N LEU A 115 10.24 -1.66 -5.47
CA LEU A 115 11.60 -2.16 -5.58
C LEU A 115 11.63 -3.67 -5.40
N VAL A 116 12.61 -4.34 -6.00
CA VAL A 116 12.93 -5.72 -5.69
C VAL A 116 14.40 -5.79 -5.27
N TYR A 117 14.63 -6.39 -4.10
CA TYR A 117 15.95 -6.61 -3.54
C TYR A 117 16.20 -8.10 -3.28
N MET A 118 17.46 -8.49 -3.33
CA MET A 118 17.91 -9.67 -2.61
C MET A 118 18.23 -9.25 -1.18
N VAL A 119 17.51 -9.78 -0.21
CA VAL A 119 17.68 -9.54 1.22
C VAL A 119 18.27 -10.80 1.84
N GLU A 120 19.51 -10.74 2.33
CA GLU A 120 20.22 -11.93 2.83
C GLU A 120 20.20 -13.10 1.84
N GLY A 121 20.40 -12.80 0.55
CA GLY A 121 20.41 -13.79 -0.52
C GLY A 121 19.03 -14.31 -0.97
N ARG A 122 17.93 -13.79 -0.43
CA ARG A 122 16.55 -14.15 -0.81
C ARG A 122 15.83 -12.97 -1.44
N PRO A 123 15.01 -13.18 -2.47
CA PRO A 123 14.25 -12.09 -3.07
C PRO A 123 13.23 -11.50 -2.09
N ALA A 124 13.07 -10.20 -2.14
CA ALA A 124 12.06 -9.47 -1.39
C ALA A 124 11.44 -8.37 -2.27
N MET A 125 10.15 -8.23 -2.20
CA MET A 125 9.40 -7.11 -2.74
C MET A 125 9.34 -6.00 -1.70
N VAL A 126 9.66 -4.78 -2.12
CA VAL A 126 9.80 -3.64 -1.22
C VAL A 126 9.05 -2.45 -1.77
N ALA A 127 8.31 -1.75 -0.92
CA ALA A 127 7.83 -0.42 -1.20
C ALA A 127 8.41 0.58 -0.19
N VAL A 128 8.81 1.74 -0.68
CA VAL A 128 9.32 2.82 0.17
C VAL A 128 8.63 4.11 -0.22
N ARG A 129 8.08 4.84 0.76
CA ARG A 129 7.60 6.20 0.58
C ARG A 129 8.43 7.15 1.42
N LEU A 130 8.88 8.22 0.79
CA LEU A 130 9.54 9.33 1.46
C LEU A 130 8.66 10.58 1.37
N LYS A 131 8.66 11.38 2.43
CA LYS A 131 8.15 12.74 2.40
C LYS A 131 9.28 13.71 2.67
N VAL A 132 9.39 14.71 1.82
CA VAL A 132 10.39 15.76 1.88
C VAL A 132 9.72 17.09 2.18
N GLU A 133 10.05 17.69 3.32
CA GLU A 133 9.59 19.00 3.72
C GLU A 133 10.79 19.84 4.14
N ARG A 134 10.82 21.09 3.69
CA ARG A 134 11.93 22.00 4.03
C ARG A 134 13.32 21.40 3.74
N THR A 135 13.46 20.77 2.56
CA THR A 135 14.70 20.11 2.11
C THR A 135 15.17 18.96 3.01
N MET A 136 14.32 18.43 3.87
CA MET A 136 14.63 17.32 4.77
C MET A 136 13.60 16.21 4.63
N ILE A 137 14.04 14.98 4.76
CA ILE A 137 13.15 13.80 4.86
C ILE A 137 12.49 13.83 6.24
N THR A 138 11.17 13.91 6.26
CA THR A 138 10.35 13.96 7.49
C THR A 138 9.61 12.66 7.75
N GLU A 139 9.33 11.88 6.69
CA GLU A 139 8.62 10.60 6.80
C GLU A 139 9.29 9.53 5.94
N VAL A 140 9.34 8.31 6.48
CA VAL A 140 9.80 7.10 5.79
C VAL A 140 8.83 5.97 6.09
N GLU A 141 8.15 5.47 5.07
CA GLU A 141 7.30 4.28 5.16
C GLU A 141 7.92 3.17 4.34
N GLN A 142 8.09 2.01 4.95
CA GLN A 142 8.71 0.85 4.33
C GLN A 142 7.78 -0.35 4.45
N LEU A 143 7.52 -1.02 3.34
CA LEU A 143 6.84 -2.30 3.29
C LEU A 143 7.80 -3.32 2.68
N ILE A 144 7.89 -4.49 3.28
CA ILE A 144 8.75 -5.58 2.81
C ILE A 144 8.02 -6.91 2.90
N ASP A 145 7.92 -7.62 1.78
CA ASP A 145 7.50 -9.00 1.68
C ASP A 145 8.67 -9.87 1.22
N ARG A 146 9.03 -10.86 2.05
CA ARG A 146 10.13 -11.82 1.79
C ARG A 146 9.63 -13.15 1.26
N ASN A 147 8.33 -13.30 1.04
CA ASN A 147 7.69 -14.52 0.52
C ASN A 147 7.54 -14.46 -1.01
N VAL A 148 8.62 -14.14 -1.69
CA VAL A 148 8.61 -14.01 -3.16
C VAL A 148 8.89 -15.36 -3.79
N ALA A 149 7.92 -15.86 -4.57
CA ALA A 149 8.11 -17.09 -5.33
C ALA A 149 9.12 -16.87 -6.49
N PRO A 150 10.00 -17.82 -6.79
CA PRO A 150 11.01 -17.66 -7.85
C PRO A 150 10.45 -17.19 -9.21
N PRO A 151 9.31 -17.68 -9.72
CA PRO A 151 8.73 -17.18 -10.96
C PRO A 151 8.36 -15.70 -10.94
N ALA A 152 7.94 -15.16 -9.77
CA ALA A 152 7.63 -13.75 -9.64
C ALA A 152 8.87 -12.86 -9.84
N LEU A 153 10.04 -13.34 -9.44
CA LEU A 153 11.29 -12.61 -9.61
C LEU A 153 11.64 -12.39 -11.10
N GLU A 154 11.38 -13.37 -11.94
CA GLU A 154 11.58 -13.24 -13.40
C GLU A 154 10.62 -12.20 -14.00
N LEU A 155 9.36 -12.19 -13.55
CA LEU A 155 8.34 -11.25 -13.98
C LEU A 155 8.64 -9.82 -13.51
N LEU A 156 9.33 -9.68 -12.38
CA LEU A 156 9.76 -8.41 -11.78
C LEU A 156 11.23 -8.08 -12.09
N ALA A 157 11.76 -8.56 -13.22
CA ALA A 157 13.11 -8.18 -13.63
C ALA A 157 13.22 -6.68 -13.96
N LYS A 158 12.17 -6.09 -14.52
CA LYS A 158 12.05 -4.65 -14.83
C LYS A 158 10.59 -4.20 -14.77
N PRO A 159 10.34 -2.93 -14.43
CA PRO A 159 9.00 -2.35 -14.57
C PRO A 159 8.51 -2.41 -16.01
N ARG A 160 7.20 -2.54 -16.18
CA ARG A 160 6.58 -2.53 -17.51
C ARG A 160 6.79 -1.18 -18.19
N PRO A 161 7.11 -1.15 -19.51
CA PRO A 161 7.38 0.09 -20.25
C PRO A 161 6.26 1.14 -20.12
N ALA A 162 4.99 0.70 -20.05
CA ALA A 162 3.84 1.58 -19.90
C ALA A 162 3.85 2.41 -18.60
N LEU A 163 4.44 1.88 -17.53
CA LEU A 163 4.61 2.59 -16.26
C LEU A 163 5.81 3.56 -16.25
N LEU A 164 6.73 3.39 -17.19
CA LEU A 164 7.92 4.23 -17.30
C LEU A 164 7.75 5.40 -18.27
N ALA A 165 6.76 5.34 -19.16
CA ALA A 165 6.52 6.34 -20.18
C ALA A 165 5.94 7.64 -19.59
N ASP A 166 6.38 8.77 -20.12
CA ASP A 166 5.73 10.06 -19.82
C ASP A 166 4.44 10.21 -20.64
N VAL A 167 3.41 10.76 -20.01
CA VAL A 167 2.19 11.16 -20.70
C VAL A 167 2.42 12.51 -21.38
N PRO A 168 2.14 12.66 -22.69
CA PRO A 168 2.24 13.95 -23.37
C PRO A 168 1.45 15.05 -22.64
N LYS A 169 2.02 16.26 -22.55
CA LYS A 169 1.43 17.35 -21.74
C LYS A 169 -0.07 17.61 -22.01
N GLY A 170 -0.49 17.53 -23.26
CA GLY A 170 -1.90 17.75 -23.65
C GLY A 170 -2.83 16.55 -23.38
N GLN A 171 -2.31 15.44 -22.86
CA GLN A 171 -3.05 14.21 -22.56
C GLN A 171 -2.99 13.83 -21.08
N ARG A 172 -2.37 14.68 -20.25
CA ARG A 172 -2.27 14.44 -18.81
C ARG A 172 -3.61 14.72 -18.16
N ASP A 173 -4.05 13.77 -17.36
CA ASP A 173 -5.18 13.98 -16.46
C ASP A 173 -4.76 14.89 -15.30
N THR A 174 -5.72 15.63 -14.73
CA THR A 174 -5.43 16.47 -13.55
C THR A 174 -5.14 15.62 -12.33
N ARG A 175 -4.41 16.17 -11.37
CA ARG A 175 -4.12 15.54 -10.09
C ARG A 175 -5.38 15.01 -9.39
N GLU A 176 -6.42 15.83 -9.34
CA GLU A 176 -7.70 15.49 -8.71
C GLU A 176 -8.35 14.30 -9.40
N TYR A 177 -8.32 14.28 -10.73
CA TYR A 177 -8.86 13.16 -11.48
C TYR A 177 -8.06 11.87 -11.29
N LEU A 178 -6.72 11.96 -11.28
CA LEU A 178 -5.85 10.83 -11.02
C LEU A 178 -6.15 10.20 -9.65
N ILE A 179 -6.30 11.02 -8.61
CA ILE A 179 -6.68 10.57 -7.26
C ILE A 179 -8.08 9.96 -7.26
N TYR A 180 -9.04 10.60 -7.94
CA TYR A 180 -10.40 10.08 -8.07
C TYR A 180 -10.42 8.69 -8.72
N ALA A 181 -9.79 8.54 -9.88
CA ALA A 181 -9.78 7.29 -10.63
C ALA A 181 -9.15 6.14 -9.84
N ALA A 182 -8.01 6.39 -9.15
CA ALA A 182 -7.37 5.40 -8.30
C ALA A 182 -8.24 5.02 -7.08
N ASN A 183 -8.95 5.98 -6.47
CA ASN A 183 -9.88 5.67 -5.37
C ASN A 183 -11.12 4.93 -5.84
N ALA A 184 -11.64 5.25 -7.03
CA ALA A 184 -12.79 4.56 -7.62
C ALA A 184 -12.53 3.06 -7.81
N TYR A 185 -11.26 2.65 -8.05
CA TYR A 185 -10.89 1.24 -8.05
C TYR A 185 -11.17 0.55 -6.71
N PHE A 186 -10.79 1.17 -5.60
CA PHE A 186 -11.05 0.59 -4.27
C PHE A 186 -12.54 0.60 -3.90
N ASP A 187 -13.27 1.61 -4.38
CA ASP A 187 -14.73 1.65 -4.22
C ASP A 187 -15.41 0.56 -5.06
N ALA A 188 -14.88 0.27 -6.24
CA ALA A 188 -15.33 -0.84 -7.07
C ALA A 188 -15.09 -2.20 -6.37
N LEU A 189 -13.92 -2.41 -5.75
CA LEU A 189 -13.63 -3.63 -5.00
C LEU A 189 -14.58 -3.83 -3.81
N THR A 190 -14.82 -2.77 -3.03
CA THR A 190 -15.72 -2.85 -1.87
C THR A 190 -17.19 -2.88 -2.28
N GLY A 191 -17.54 -2.31 -3.43
CA GLY A 191 -18.88 -2.33 -4.02
C GLY A 191 -19.16 -3.56 -4.87
N GLU A 192 -18.13 -4.34 -5.23
CA GLU A 192 -18.20 -5.51 -6.12
C GLU A 192 -18.81 -5.17 -7.49
N ASP A 193 -18.60 -3.94 -7.93
CA ASP A 193 -19.08 -3.43 -9.21
C ASP A 193 -17.93 -2.73 -9.96
N GLY A 194 -17.37 -3.41 -10.95
CA GLY A 194 -16.26 -2.88 -11.76
C GLY A 194 -16.61 -1.64 -12.56
N ARG A 195 -17.91 -1.34 -12.76
CA ARG A 195 -18.36 -0.13 -13.48
C ARG A 195 -18.11 1.16 -12.70
N ILE A 196 -17.88 1.06 -11.39
CA ILE A 196 -17.55 2.22 -10.53
C ILE A 196 -16.19 2.81 -10.94
N ALA A 197 -15.22 1.95 -11.30
CA ALA A 197 -13.89 2.39 -11.69
C ALA A 197 -13.79 2.65 -13.20
N PRO A 198 -13.09 3.70 -13.63
CA PRO A 198 -12.94 4.04 -15.04
C PRO A 198 -11.90 3.15 -15.73
N PHE A 199 -12.10 1.84 -15.77
CA PHE A 199 -11.18 0.92 -16.45
C PHE A 199 -11.13 1.15 -17.96
N ALA A 200 -9.93 1.06 -18.51
CA ALA A 200 -9.72 0.98 -19.95
C ALA A 200 -9.99 -0.44 -20.45
N ASN A 201 -10.34 -0.56 -21.75
CA ASN A 201 -10.55 -1.88 -22.36
C ASN A 201 -9.27 -2.73 -22.38
N ASP A 202 -8.10 -2.09 -22.35
CA ASP A 202 -6.78 -2.70 -22.32
C ASP A 202 -6.20 -2.77 -20.90
N CYS A 203 -7.03 -2.55 -19.87
CA CYS A 203 -6.60 -2.63 -18.49
C CYS A 203 -5.95 -3.96 -18.18
N VAL A 204 -4.78 -3.92 -17.53
CA VAL A 204 -4.07 -5.08 -16.98
C VAL A 204 -3.83 -4.89 -15.49
N ARG A 205 -3.89 -5.98 -14.76
CA ARG A 205 -3.68 -5.98 -13.31
C ARG A 205 -2.67 -7.04 -12.93
N TYR A 206 -1.71 -6.64 -12.11
CA TYR A 206 -0.65 -7.50 -11.59
C TYR A 206 -0.62 -7.44 -10.08
N GLU A 207 -0.47 -8.60 -9.46
CA GLU A 207 -0.30 -8.76 -8.01
C GLU A 207 0.93 -9.62 -7.75
N GLN A 208 1.82 -9.12 -6.90
CA GLN A 208 3.05 -9.83 -6.55
C GLN A 208 3.83 -10.32 -7.80
N GLY A 209 3.82 -9.51 -8.87
CA GLY A 209 4.45 -9.81 -10.15
C GLY A 209 3.64 -10.69 -11.11
N TYR A 210 2.54 -11.33 -10.65
CA TYR A 210 1.70 -12.16 -11.50
C TYR A 210 0.58 -11.35 -12.14
N GLN A 211 0.34 -11.59 -13.44
CA GLN A 211 -0.81 -11.03 -14.12
C GLN A 211 -2.08 -11.73 -13.64
N THR A 212 -2.98 -10.99 -12.98
CA THR A 212 -4.24 -11.50 -12.42
C THR A 212 -5.45 -11.22 -13.30
N VAL A 213 -5.27 -10.37 -14.31
CA VAL A 213 -6.27 -10.08 -15.34
C VAL A 213 -5.61 -10.23 -16.70
N ALA A 214 -6.10 -11.14 -17.52
CA ALA A 214 -5.69 -11.28 -18.92
C ALA A 214 -6.61 -10.44 -19.79
N ASN A 215 -6.07 -9.38 -20.34
CA ASN A 215 -6.75 -8.68 -21.39
C ASN A 215 -6.86 -9.56 -22.65
N LYS A 216 -8.06 -9.61 -23.27
CA LYS A 216 -8.33 -10.33 -24.51
C LYS A 216 -7.73 -9.65 -25.76
N MET A 217 -6.71 -8.81 -25.61
CA MET A 217 -6.02 -8.20 -26.76
C MET A 217 -5.31 -9.28 -27.57
N PRO A 218 -5.59 -9.42 -28.88
CA PRO A 218 -4.87 -10.35 -29.73
C PRO A 218 -3.36 -10.11 -29.66
N GLY A 219 -2.57 -11.14 -29.38
CA GLY A 219 -1.11 -11.08 -29.36
C GLY A 219 -0.45 -10.80 -28.01
N ARG A 220 -1.18 -10.56 -26.94
CA ARG A 220 -0.62 -10.62 -25.58
C ARG A 220 -0.73 -12.05 -25.06
N ALA A 221 0.33 -12.83 -25.25
CA ALA A 221 0.52 -14.02 -24.46
C ALA A 221 0.58 -13.61 -22.99
N SER A 222 -0.29 -14.21 -22.15
CA SER A 222 -0.12 -14.07 -20.71
C SER A 222 1.23 -14.68 -20.33
N PRO A 223 2.22 -13.93 -19.86
CA PRO A 223 3.51 -14.50 -19.49
C PRO A 223 3.49 -15.10 -18.09
N SER A 224 2.33 -15.46 -17.56
CA SER A 224 2.31 -16.11 -16.24
C SER A 224 2.75 -17.56 -16.41
N PRO A 225 4.01 -17.92 -16.13
CA PRO A 225 4.47 -19.29 -16.16
C PRO A 225 3.93 -20.14 -15.01
N ALA A 226 3.26 -19.51 -14.06
CA ALA A 226 2.57 -20.18 -12.97
C ALA A 226 1.07 -19.86 -13.08
N LEU A 227 0.41 -20.47 -14.05
CA LEU A 227 -1.02 -20.72 -13.87
C LEU A 227 -1.16 -21.49 -12.56
N PRO A 228 -2.03 -21.03 -11.65
CA PRO A 228 -2.28 -21.76 -10.42
C PRO A 228 -2.64 -23.20 -10.78
N ASP A 229 -2.20 -24.14 -9.99
CA ASP A 229 -2.52 -25.55 -10.18
C ASP A 229 -4.04 -25.72 -10.29
N THR A 230 -4.53 -25.90 -11.50
CA THR A 230 -5.97 -26.04 -11.79
C THR A 230 -6.57 -27.34 -11.24
N SER A 231 -5.76 -28.23 -10.67
CA SER A 231 -6.25 -29.37 -9.89
C SER A 231 -6.90 -28.91 -8.59
N THR A 232 -6.46 -27.76 -8.04
CA THR A 232 -7.05 -27.14 -6.86
C THR A 232 -8.23 -26.24 -7.20
N GLU A 233 -9.18 -26.08 -6.27
CA GLU A 233 -10.30 -25.17 -6.46
C GLU A 233 -9.84 -23.71 -6.62
N MET A 234 -8.89 -23.27 -5.78
CA MET A 234 -8.32 -21.93 -5.84
C MET A 234 -7.63 -21.70 -7.19
N GLY A 235 -6.88 -22.67 -7.67
CA GLY A 235 -6.22 -22.57 -8.97
C GLY A 235 -7.21 -22.43 -10.13
N ARG A 236 -8.35 -23.14 -10.09
CA ARG A 236 -9.42 -22.96 -11.09
C ARG A 236 -10.04 -21.56 -11.02
N ILE A 237 -10.23 -21.01 -9.81
CA ILE A 237 -10.75 -19.67 -9.61
C ILE A 237 -9.80 -18.63 -10.23
N PHE A 238 -8.53 -18.68 -9.87
CA PHE A 238 -7.54 -17.73 -10.42
C PHE A 238 -7.36 -17.88 -11.93
N SER A 239 -7.40 -19.11 -12.45
CA SER A 239 -7.38 -19.34 -13.89
C SER A 239 -8.59 -18.70 -14.60
N ALA A 240 -9.79 -18.82 -14.04
CA ALA A 240 -10.98 -18.18 -14.58
C ALA A 240 -10.90 -16.64 -14.50
N LEU A 241 -10.45 -16.09 -13.37
CA LEU A 241 -10.29 -14.65 -13.16
C LEU A 241 -9.28 -14.04 -14.14
N SER A 242 -8.19 -14.75 -14.45
CA SER A 242 -7.13 -14.28 -15.33
C SER A 242 -7.57 -14.10 -16.79
N THR A 243 -8.71 -14.66 -17.19
CA THR A 243 -9.26 -14.49 -18.54
C THR A 243 -10.23 -13.30 -18.66
N MET A 244 -10.56 -12.64 -17.57
CA MET A 244 -11.52 -11.56 -17.49
C MET A 244 -10.88 -10.20 -17.77
N THR A 245 -11.71 -9.19 -18.09
CA THR A 245 -11.27 -7.78 -18.04
C THR A 245 -11.20 -7.31 -16.58
N CYS A 246 -10.53 -6.17 -16.33
CA CYS A 246 -10.49 -5.56 -14.98
C CYS A 246 -11.91 -5.34 -14.41
N GLU A 247 -12.82 -4.80 -15.22
CA GLU A 247 -14.21 -4.59 -14.83
C GLU A 247 -14.95 -5.89 -14.48
N GLN A 248 -14.80 -6.92 -15.34
CA GLN A 248 -15.42 -8.21 -15.12
C GLN A 248 -14.88 -8.89 -13.85
N GLN A 249 -13.56 -8.86 -13.62
CA GLN A 249 -12.97 -9.48 -12.45
C GLN A 249 -13.49 -8.85 -11.16
N VAL A 250 -13.54 -7.53 -11.08
CA VAL A 250 -14.07 -6.81 -9.91
C VAL A 250 -15.55 -7.13 -9.68
N SER A 251 -16.33 -7.28 -10.76
CA SER A 251 -17.76 -7.58 -10.69
C SER A 251 -18.07 -9.06 -10.38
N THR A 252 -17.06 -9.91 -10.12
CA THR A 252 -17.28 -11.33 -9.84
C THR A 252 -17.84 -11.62 -8.46
N GLY A 253 -17.78 -10.68 -7.54
CA GLY A 253 -18.09 -10.89 -6.13
C GLY A 253 -17.03 -11.71 -5.37
N ILE A 254 -15.85 -11.96 -5.94
CA ILE A 254 -14.77 -12.70 -5.27
C ILE A 254 -14.18 -11.91 -4.08
N PHE A 255 -14.34 -10.59 -4.09
CA PHE A 255 -13.80 -9.68 -3.08
C PHE A 255 -14.76 -9.42 -1.90
N VAL A 256 -15.87 -10.16 -1.79
CA VAL A 256 -16.89 -10.01 -0.73
C VAL A 256 -16.35 -10.07 0.71
N GLY A 257 -15.17 -10.65 0.91
CA GLY A 257 -14.52 -10.70 2.22
C GLY A 257 -13.84 -9.38 2.63
N MET A 258 -13.72 -8.40 1.73
CA MET A 258 -13.12 -7.11 2.03
C MET A 258 -14.16 -6.21 2.70
N LYS A 259 -14.02 -5.96 4.00
CA LYS A 259 -14.94 -5.10 4.75
C LYS A 259 -14.75 -3.63 4.44
N LYS A 260 -13.49 -3.20 4.35
CA LYS A 260 -13.10 -1.81 4.21
C LYS A 260 -11.69 -1.73 3.62
N ILE A 261 -11.47 -0.73 2.79
CA ILE A 261 -10.14 -0.36 2.30
C ILE A 261 -9.90 1.09 2.72
N TRP A 262 -9.18 1.29 3.82
CA TRP A 262 -8.93 2.60 4.41
C TRP A 262 -7.84 2.54 5.49
N PRO A 263 -6.93 3.54 5.59
CA PRO A 263 -6.82 4.73 4.75
C PRO A 263 -6.23 4.43 3.37
N ARG A 264 -6.28 5.43 2.48
CA ARG A 264 -5.77 5.37 1.11
C ARG A 264 -4.89 6.59 0.87
N ARG A 265 -3.60 6.48 1.20
CA ARG A 265 -2.65 7.59 1.04
C ARG A 265 -2.08 7.58 -0.36
N ALA A 266 -2.27 8.68 -1.09
CA ALA A 266 -1.87 8.81 -2.49
C ALA A 266 -0.56 9.61 -2.66
N VAL A 267 0.26 9.14 -3.58
CA VAL A 267 1.42 9.84 -4.17
C VAL A 267 1.17 9.93 -5.67
N VAL A 268 1.21 11.13 -6.27
CA VAL A 268 0.73 11.37 -7.64
C VAL A 268 1.83 11.93 -8.53
N ASP A 269 2.18 11.21 -9.58
CA ASP A 269 3.10 11.66 -10.64
C ASP A 269 2.30 12.05 -11.88
N GLU A 270 1.91 13.32 -12.00
CA GLU A 270 1.13 13.82 -13.14
C GLU A 270 1.90 13.72 -14.46
N GLN A 271 3.23 13.76 -14.42
CA GLN A 271 4.04 13.63 -15.63
C GLN A 271 3.91 12.25 -16.26
N LYS A 272 3.79 11.21 -15.44
CA LYS A 272 3.68 9.82 -15.88
C LYS A 272 2.24 9.28 -15.83
N GLY A 273 1.29 10.07 -15.31
CA GLY A 273 -0.07 9.60 -15.07
C GLY A 273 -0.11 8.45 -14.08
N LEU A 274 0.79 8.45 -13.09
CA LEU A 274 0.88 7.42 -12.07
C LEU A 274 0.31 7.88 -10.74
N VAL A 275 -0.38 6.97 -10.08
CA VAL A 275 -0.80 7.15 -8.68
C VAL A 275 -0.36 5.92 -7.89
N ALA A 276 0.43 6.14 -6.86
CA ALA A 276 0.72 5.12 -5.87
C ALA A 276 -0.19 5.32 -4.65
N ILE A 277 -0.91 4.29 -4.26
CA ILE A 277 -1.75 4.28 -3.06
C ILE A 277 -1.16 3.29 -2.05
N PHE A 278 -1.17 3.68 -0.78
CA PHE A 278 -0.85 2.81 0.36
C PHE A 278 -2.16 2.50 1.11
N PRO A 279 -2.92 1.49 0.68
CA PRO A 279 -4.17 1.13 1.30
C PRO A 279 -3.97 0.16 2.46
N LEU A 280 -4.88 0.21 3.42
CA LEU A 280 -5.10 -0.84 4.40
C LEU A 280 -6.38 -1.58 4.05
N PHE A 281 -6.26 -2.85 3.70
CA PHE A 281 -7.39 -3.76 3.48
C PHE A 281 -7.78 -4.41 4.81
N VAL A 282 -9.04 -4.33 5.16
CA VAL A 282 -9.59 -4.91 6.38
C VAL A 282 -10.46 -6.11 6.04
N HIS A 283 -10.06 -7.29 6.49
CA HIS A 283 -10.77 -8.55 6.34
C HIS A 283 -11.16 -9.07 7.73
N ASP A 284 -12.44 -9.02 8.05
CA ASP A 284 -12.97 -9.43 9.38
C ASP A 284 -13.58 -10.83 9.40
N GLY A 285 -13.37 -11.62 8.35
CA GLY A 285 -13.92 -12.95 8.21
C GLY A 285 -15.39 -12.98 7.82
N THR A 286 -16.07 -11.84 7.78
CA THR A 286 -17.47 -11.82 7.31
C THR A 286 -17.52 -11.93 5.79
N LYS A 287 -18.54 -12.65 5.31
CA LYS A 287 -18.85 -12.74 3.88
C LYS A 287 -20.08 -11.90 3.62
N ARG A 288 -19.96 -10.91 2.75
CA ARG A 288 -21.14 -10.22 2.23
C ARG A 288 -21.80 -11.09 1.17
N PRO A 289 -23.11 -10.97 0.96
CA PRO A 289 -23.76 -11.59 -0.19
C PRO A 289 -23.13 -11.07 -1.48
N ALA A 290 -22.67 -11.98 -2.32
CA ALA A 290 -22.21 -11.63 -3.65
C ALA A 290 -23.39 -11.39 -4.60
N PRO A 291 -23.23 -10.62 -5.68
CA PRO A 291 -24.28 -10.42 -6.68
C PRO A 291 -24.82 -11.76 -7.20
N ALA A 292 -26.14 -11.89 -7.33
CA ALA A 292 -26.78 -13.10 -7.81
C ALA A 292 -26.25 -13.50 -9.20
N GLY A 293 -25.90 -14.76 -9.38
CA GLY A 293 -25.34 -15.27 -10.63
C GLY A 293 -23.84 -14.98 -10.83
N SER A 294 -23.20 -14.25 -9.91
CA SER A 294 -21.75 -14.00 -9.96
C SER A 294 -20.94 -15.23 -9.51
N LEU A 295 -19.65 -15.25 -9.82
CA LEU A 295 -18.72 -16.27 -9.35
C LEU A 295 -18.70 -16.36 -7.82
N GLY A 296 -18.74 -15.22 -7.15
CA GLY A 296 -18.76 -15.13 -5.68
C GLY A 296 -20.04 -15.66 -5.04
N ALA A 297 -21.18 -15.67 -5.77
CA ALA A 297 -22.44 -16.24 -5.29
C ALA A 297 -22.41 -17.78 -5.26
N SER A 298 -21.74 -18.40 -6.22
CA SER A 298 -21.61 -19.86 -6.29
C SER A 298 -20.43 -20.40 -5.47
N ARG A 299 -19.49 -19.52 -5.09
CA ARG A 299 -18.29 -19.90 -4.35
C ARG A 299 -18.06 -18.91 -3.21
N PRO A 300 -17.83 -19.39 -1.98
CA PRO A 300 -17.54 -18.47 -0.89
C PRO A 300 -16.28 -17.68 -1.23
N GLY A 301 -16.38 -16.34 -1.24
CA GLY A 301 -15.25 -15.44 -1.37
C GLY A 301 -14.19 -15.73 -0.31
N ILE A 302 -13.00 -15.19 -0.52
CA ILE A 302 -11.88 -15.36 0.41
C ILE A 302 -12.26 -14.74 1.76
N ALA A 303 -12.62 -15.60 2.73
CA ALA A 303 -12.87 -15.14 4.09
C ALA A 303 -11.58 -15.25 4.89
N MET A 304 -10.97 -14.12 5.18
CA MET A 304 -9.78 -14.03 6.00
C MET A 304 -10.07 -13.16 7.22
N VAL A 305 -9.41 -13.42 8.33
CA VAL A 305 -9.43 -12.55 9.52
C VAL A 305 -8.04 -11.96 9.66
N LEU A 306 -7.78 -10.89 8.95
CA LEU A 306 -6.49 -10.20 8.92
C LEU A 306 -6.65 -8.79 8.35
N ASN A 307 -5.64 -7.97 8.55
CA ASN A 307 -5.44 -6.76 7.77
C ASN A 307 -4.28 -6.98 6.79
N LEU A 308 -4.29 -6.22 5.69
CA LEU A 308 -3.23 -6.27 4.69
C LEU A 308 -2.88 -4.84 4.27
N VAL A 309 -1.58 -4.52 4.28
CA VAL A 309 -1.06 -3.29 3.69
C VAL A 309 -0.25 -3.62 2.45
N THR A 310 -0.34 -2.76 1.46
CA THR A 310 0.40 -2.88 0.20
C THR A 310 0.70 -1.51 -0.38
N MET A 311 1.44 -1.46 -1.46
CA MET A 311 1.48 -0.32 -2.38
C MET A 311 0.86 -0.77 -3.69
N GLU A 312 -0.20 -0.08 -4.11
CA GLU A 312 -0.78 -0.26 -5.43
C GLU A 312 -0.48 0.94 -6.31
N THR A 313 0.10 0.69 -7.48
CA THR A 313 0.42 1.71 -8.48
C THR A 313 -0.53 1.60 -9.67
N PHE A 314 -1.17 2.71 -10.01
CA PHE A 314 -2.10 2.85 -11.10
C PHE A 314 -1.47 3.64 -12.24
N GLY A 315 -1.54 3.13 -13.47
CA GLY A 315 -1.25 3.87 -14.68
C GLY A 315 -2.55 4.39 -15.30
N ILE A 316 -2.74 5.71 -15.27
CA ILE A 316 -3.98 6.36 -15.70
C ILE A 316 -3.65 7.29 -16.87
N ARG A 317 -4.39 7.15 -17.95
CA ARG A 317 -4.23 7.94 -19.19
C ARG A 317 -5.58 8.16 -19.85
N ASN A 318 -5.82 9.35 -20.37
CA ASN A 318 -7.07 9.71 -21.06
C ASN A 318 -8.30 9.35 -20.21
N GLY A 319 -8.26 9.64 -18.92
CA GLY A 319 -9.37 9.38 -18.01
C GLY A 319 -9.62 7.90 -17.69
N LYS A 320 -8.67 6.98 -17.99
CA LYS A 320 -8.87 5.53 -17.81
C LYS A 320 -7.70 4.86 -17.10
N ILE A 321 -8.01 3.84 -16.29
CA ILE A 321 -7.04 2.98 -15.63
C ILE A 321 -6.60 1.91 -16.64
N HIS A 322 -5.34 1.94 -17.06
CA HIS A 322 -4.74 0.96 -17.96
C HIS A 322 -3.88 -0.08 -17.24
N GLU A 323 -3.29 0.31 -16.11
CA GLU A 323 -2.35 -0.52 -15.37
C GLU A 323 -2.68 -0.51 -13.88
N VAL A 324 -2.66 -1.66 -13.25
CA VAL A 324 -2.64 -1.80 -11.79
C VAL A 324 -1.48 -2.73 -11.42
N GLU A 325 -0.59 -2.27 -10.55
CA GLU A 325 0.54 -3.06 -10.03
C GLU A 325 0.53 -3.03 -8.51
N ALA A 326 0.26 -4.18 -7.87
CA ALA A 326 0.15 -4.30 -6.43
C ALA A 326 1.25 -5.19 -5.87
N PHE A 327 2.18 -4.61 -5.13
CA PHE A 327 3.16 -5.28 -4.25
C PHE A 327 3.91 -4.26 -3.36
N PRO A 328 4.56 -4.65 -2.27
CA PRO A 328 4.48 -5.96 -1.59
C PRO A 328 3.14 -6.13 -0.88
N PHE A 329 2.74 -7.37 -0.60
CA PHE A 329 1.60 -7.69 0.26
C PHE A 329 2.09 -8.04 1.66
N VAL A 330 1.77 -7.19 2.63
CA VAL A 330 2.16 -7.39 4.03
C VAL A 330 0.92 -7.70 4.86
N THR A 331 0.85 -8.93 5.33
CA THR A 331 -0.23 -9.39 6.21
C THR A 331 -0.01 -8.90 7.63
N LEU A 332 -1.05 -8.31 8.22
CA LEU A 332 -1.06 -7.82 9.60
C LEU A 332 -2.14 -8.56 10.41
N PRO A 333 -1.97 -8.67 11.73
CA PRO A 333 -3.04 -9.12 12.61
C PRO A 333 -4.31 -8.28 12.42
N TYR A 334 -5.48 -8.92 12.46
CA TYR A 334 -6.76 -8.20 12.41
C TYR A 334 -6.83 -7.13 13.51
N GLY A 335 -7.29 -5.94 13.14
CA GLY A 335 -7.37 -4.79 14.04
C GLY A 335 -6.08 -3.97 14.15
N MET A 336 -4.95 -4.43 13.59
CA MET A 336 -3.74 -3.62 13.51
C MET A 336 -3.89 -2.56 12.41
N GLY A 337 -3.58 -1.30 12.73
CA GLY A 337 -3.57 -0.20 11.77
C GLY A 337 -2.34 -0.23 10.86
N ASP A 338 -2.29 0.72 9.94
CA ASP A 338 -1.19 0.90 8.99
C ASP A 338 0.02 1.66 9.56
N GLY A 339 0.00 1.99 10.84
CA GLY A 339 1.05 2.76 11.52
C GLY A 339 1.01 4.28 11.27
N TRP A 340 0.14 4.75 10.37
CA TRP A 340 0.07 6.16 9.93
C TRP A 340 -1.25 6.82 10.29
N SER A 341 -2.30 6.07 10.30
CA SER A 341 -3.63 6.54 10.68
C SER A 341 -3.88 6.25 12.15
N PRO A 342 -4.71 7.07 12.82
CA PRO A 342 -5.25 6.66 14.11
C PRO A 342 -5.84 5.27 13.97
N ALA A 343 -5.60 4.39 14.92
CA ALA A 343 -6.22 3.08 14.95
C ALA A 343 -7.71 3.28 14.68
N SER A 344 -8.18 2.83 13.51
CA SER A 344 -9.55 3.06 13.08
C SER A 344 -10.46 2.56 14.18
N GLY A 345 -11.21 3.49 14.77
CA GLY A 345 -11.98 3.31 15.95
C GLY A 345 -12.67 1.95 16.04
N ARG A 346 -12.57 1.44 17.23
CA ARG A 346 -13.43 0.38 17.69
C ARG A 346 -14.86 0.86 17.67
#